data_977289e0e8a78c365d740be572d3dd50
#
_entry.id   977289e0e8a78c365d740be572d3dd50
#
_cell.length_a   1.000
_cell.length_b   1.000
_cell.length_c   1.000
_cell.angle_alpha   90.00
_cell.angle_beta   90.00
_cell.angle_gamma   90.00
#
_symmetry.space_group_name_H-M   'P 1'
#
loop_
_entity.id
_entity.type
_entity.pdbx_description
1 polymer ?
#
loop_
_entity_poly.entity_id
_entity_poly.type
_entity_poly.pdbx_seq_one_letter_code
_entity_poly.pdbx_strand_id
1 'polypeptide(L)'
;MSKFDKIIGYSAVKKELKQIADTLKNREVYAKLGVSSPRGLLLYGEPGVGKSLMASAVIEESGRKAFVCRKDQPNGDFVKVIKATFEKAIENAPSIVLLDDMDKFANGDERHPDAEEYVTVQSCIDEAKGKEVFVLATVNNMRCLPRSLHRAGRFDRVIEIDTPRGKDALAIIAHYLKNKKVVDNVDTKTIARIMDGRSCAELETVINEAGLYAGYERAEFITMDHFMEALMRTVFDVPAASDELEDEDFYSSLDDSKKFASQIVYHEAGHAVVSEVLCPESVTLVSAHNRGGRSGGFTDYYNDKTHSPLYWNKSRIVGALGGIAAIEQKYGIFDVGGERDLDQAFDRTKNLIVNTCISGFHLHCNGYEDTESLKSEQEKAVAAEVEKFYRKAKEIISLNFEFFEKIAVALSKKKLLSAVDIQKIKSECKIVPVAL
;
A
#
# COMPACT_ATOMS: atom_id res chain seq x y z
N MET A 1 0.70 -29.57 15.94
CA MET A 1 0.79 -28.51 14.92
C MET A 1 0.19 -27.24 15.52
N SER A 2 0.92 -26.13 15.55
CA SER A 2 0.41 -24.87 16.13
C SER A 2 -0.69 -24.30 15.25
N LYS A 3 -1.71 -23.71 15.84
CA LYS A 3 -2.80 -23.05 15.11
C LYS A 3 -2.31 -21.85 14.27
N PHE A 4 -1.15 -21.31 14.64
CA PHE A 4 -0.46 -20.25 13.90
C PHE A 4 0.22 -20.73 12.60
N ASP A 5 0.29 -22.03 12.34
CA ASP A 5 0.88 -22.57 11.11
C ASP A 5 0.01 -22.27 9.88
N LYS A 6 -1.28 -21.93 10.09
CA LYS A 6 -2.20 -21.45 9.04
C LYS A 6 -1.88 -20.01 8.58
N ILE A 7 -1.18 -19.23 9.39
CA ILE A 7 -0.80 -17.85 9.08
C ILE A 7 0.52 -17.90 8.30
N ILE A 8 0.48 -17.45 7.07
CA ILE A 8 1.67 -17.37 6.22
C ILE A 8 2.37 -16.03 6.41
N GLY A 9 3.70 -16.03 6.48
CA GLY A 9 4.47 -14.82 6.77
C GLY A 9 4.31 -14.34 8.21
N TYR A 10 4.50 -13.04 8.42
CA TYR A 10 4.29 -12.33 9.68
C TYR A 10 5.02 -12.93 10.90
N SER A 11 6.27 -13.34 10.73
CA SER A 11 7.02 -14.10 11.75
C SER A 11 7.13 -13.36 13.08
N ALA A 12 7.35 -12.04 13.08
CA ALA A 12 7.44 -11.22 14.29
C ALA A 12 6.10 -11.13 15.01
N VAL A 13 5.02 -10.84 14.28
CA VAL A 13 3.65 -10.78 14.82
C VAL A 13 3.24 -12.13 15.38
N LYS A 14 3.48 -13.22 14.64
CA LYS A 14 3.20 -14.58 15.12
C LYS A 14 3.90 -14.91 16.42
N LYS A 15 5.16 -14.49 16.59
CA LYS A 15 5.90 -14.72 17.84
C LYS A 15 5.23 -14.02 19.02
N GLU A 16 4.78 -12.79 18.85
CA GLU A 16 4.09 -12.03 19.89
C GLU A 16 2.73 -12.62 20.20
N LEU A 17 1.94 -12.98 19.18
CA LEU A 17 0.63 -13.62 19.36
C LEU A 17 0.74 -14.99 20.05
N LYS A 18 1.75 -15.81 19.72
CA LYS A 18 2.04 -17.08 20.41
C LYS A 18 2.36 -16.85 21.87
N GLN A 19 3.13 -15.83 22.21
CA GLN A 19 3.42 -15.49 23.61
C GLN A 19 2.13 -15.13 24.37
N ILE A 20 1.24 -14.33 23.76
CA ILE A 20 -0.06 -13.99 24.39
C ILE A 20 -0.91 -15.23 24.57
N ALA A 21 -1.05 -16.08 23.54
CA ALA A 21 -1.82 -17.31 23.65
C ALA A 21 -1.25 -18.25 24.74
N ASP A 22 0.07 -18.33 24.87
CA ASP A 22 0.75 -19.10 25.91
C ASP A 22 0.46 -18.56 27.32
N THR A 23 0.44 -17.23 27.53
CA THR A 23 0.06 -16.65 28.82
C THR A 23 -1.37 -16.99 29.23
N LEU A 24 -2.27 -17.12 28.26
CA LEU A 24 -3.69 -17.49 28.51
C LEU A 24 -3.84 -18.97 28.82
N LYS A 25 -3.02 -19.82 28.19
CA LYS A 25 -3.06 -21.29 28.34
C LYS A 25 -2.32 -21.74 29.60
N ASN A 26 -1.13 -21.19 29.85
CA ASN A 26 -0.22 -21.67 30.90
C ASN A 26 -0.09 -20.67 32.06
N ARG A 27 -1.20 -20.09 32.49
CA ARG A 27 -1.28 -18.99 33.46
C ARG A 27 -0.48 -19.26 34.75
N GLU A 28 -0.46 -20.48 35.23
CA GLU A 28 0.25 -20.86 36.49
C GLU A 28 1.76 -20.64 36.39
N VAL A 29 2.33 -20.82 35.19
CA VAL A 29 3.76 -20.59 34.95
C VAL A 29 4.09 -19.11 35.16
N TYR A 30 3.27 -18.21 34.64
CA TYR A 30 3.46 -16.77 34.76
C TYR A 30 3.14 -16.28 36.18
N ALA A 31 2.13 -16.83 36.81
CA ALA A 31 1.79 -16.50 38.20
C ALA A 31 2.93 -16.80 39.18
N LYS A 32 3.68 -17.91 38.98
CA LYS A 32 4.88 -18.25 39.78
C LYS A 32 5.98 -17.21 39.64
N LEU A 33 6.03 -16.45 38.53
CA LEU A 33 6.95 -15.36 38.32
C LEU A 33 6.43 -14.01 38.82
N GLY A 34 5.23 -13.98 39.43
CA GLY A 34 4.57 -12.76 39.90
C GLY A 34 4.01 -11.89 38.74
N VAL A 35 3.90 -12.46 37.53
CA VAL A 35 3.42 -11.75 36.34
C VAL A 35 1.94 -12.03 36.11
N SER A 36 1.15 -10.99 35.89
CA SER A 36 -0.25 -11.10 35.50
C SER A 36 -0.37 -11.17 33.96
N SER A 37 -1.29 -12.02 33.47
CA SER A 37 -1.62 -12.08 32.04
C SER A 37 -2.20 -10.74 31.56
N PRO A 38 -1.96 -10.33 30.30
CA PRO A 38 -2.63 -9.16 29.74
C PRO A 38 -4.15 -9.38 29.74
N ARG A 39 -4.91 -8.30 29.85
CA ARG A 39 -6.37 -8.33 29.90
C ARG A 39 -7.01 -8.27 28.54
N GLY A 40 -6.38 -7.58 27.62
CA GLY A 40 -6.89 -7.40 26.27
C GLY A 40 -5.78 -7.27 25.23
N LEU A 41 -6.13 -7.74 24.03
CA LEU A 41 -5.35 -7.61 22.80
C LEU A 41 -6.21 -6.93 21.75
N LEU A 42 -5.65 -5.90 21.12
CA LEU A 42 -6.25 -5.21 19.99
C LEU A 42 -5.36 -5.39 18.78
N LEU A 43 -5.92 -5.96 17.70
CA LEU A 43 -5.28 -6.12 16.39
C LEU A 43 -5.84 -5.06 15.45
N TYR A 44 -5.00 -4.20 14.92
CA TYR A 44 -5.44 -3.19 13.96
C TYR A 44 -4.60 -3.21 12.67
N GLY A 45 -5.14 -2.68 11.60
CA GLY A 45 -4.48 -2.59 10.28
C GLY A 45 -5.49 -2.59 9.14
N GLU A 46 -5.00 -2.46 7.93
CA GLU A 46 -5.81 -2.40 6.71
C GLU A 46 -6.77 -3.60 6.58
N PRO A 47 -7.93 -3.44 5.91
CA PRO A 47 -8.78 -4.56 5.56
C PRO A 47 -8.01 -5.63 4.76
N GLY A 48 -8.28 -6.91 5.02
CA GLY A 48 -7.70 -8.02 4.25
C GLY A 48 -6.27 -8.41 4.61
N VAL A 49 -5.65 -7.86 5.67
CA VAL A 49 -4.30 -8.27 6.12
C VAL A 49 -4.28 -9.52 7.01
N GLY A 50 -5.45 -10.11 7.33
CA GLY A 50 -5.53 -11.36 8.09
C GLY A 50 -5.79 -11.22 9.59
N LYS A 51 -6.26 -10.06 10.10
CA LYS A 51 -6.57 -9.82 11.52
C LYS A 51 -7.48 -10.88 12.13
N SER A 52 -8.61 -11.20 11.48
CA SER A 52 -9.57 -12.19 11.98
C SER A 52 -8.98 -13.62 11.99
N LEU A 53 -8.10 -13.96 11.03
CA LEU A 53 -7.37 -15.22 11.02
C LEU A 53 -6.39 -15.29 12.21
N MET A 54 -5.69 -14.21 12.50
CA MET A 54 -4.77 -14.10 13.63
C MET A 54 -5.52 -14.16 14.97
N ALA A 55 -6.66 -13.47 15.09
CA ALA A 55 -7.55 -13.55 16.25
C ALA A 55 -8.03 -14.98 16.50
N SER A 56 -8.49 -15.67 15.45
CA SER A 56 -8.91 -17.08 15.52
C SER A 56 -7.77 -17.99 15.97
N ALA A 57 -6.55 -17.77 15.48
CA ALA A 57 -5.39 -18.56 15.89
C ALA A 57 -5.04 -18.37 17.38
N VAL A 58 -5.16 -17.15 17.93
CA VAL A 58 -4.98 -16.87 19.37
C VAL A 58 -6.04 -17.61 20.19
N ILE A 59 -7.30 -17.55 19.77
CA ILE A 59 -8.42 -18.22 20.44
C ILE A 59 -8.18 -19.74 20.45
N GLU A 60 -7.94 -20.34 19.30
CA GLU A 60 -7.73 -21.78 19.14
C GLU A 60 -6.50 -22.29 19.93
N GLU A 61 -5.38 -21.53 19.94
CA GLU A 61 -4.16 -21.93 20.65
C GLU A 61 -4.30 -21.80 22.16
N SER A 62 -5.07 -20.79 22.63
CA SER A 62 -5.33 -20.59 24.07
C SER A 62 -6.20 -21.70 24.69
N GLY A 63 -6.99 -22.42 23.88
CA GLY A 63 -7.92 -23.42 24.30
C GLY A 63 -9.15 -22.90 25.06
N ARG A 64 -9.36 -21.58 25.09
CA ARG A 64 -10.49 -20.94 25.79
C ARG A 64 -11.73 -20.87 24.90
N LYS A 65 -12.92 -20.94 25.51
CA LYS A 65 -14.17 -20.70 24.79
C LYS A 65 -14.30 -19.22 24.43
N ALA A 66 -14.61 -18.93 23.15
CA ALA A 66 -14.79 -17.59 22.68
C ALA A 66 -16.26 -17.24 22.47
N PHE A 67 -16.61 -16.00 22.80
CA PHE A 67 -17.91 -15.36 22.56
C PHE A 67 -17.67 -14.18 21.62
N VAL A 68 -18.28 -14.26 20.43
CA VAL A 68 -18.08 -13.27 19.36
C VAL A 68 -19.15 -12.19 19.43
N CYS A 69 -18.73 -10.93 19.49
CA CYS A 69 -19.55 -9.75 19.34
C CYS A 69 -19.21 -9.09 18.01
N ARG A 70 -20.15 -9.08 17.09
CA ARG A 70 -20.07 -8.44 15.78
C ARG A 70 -21.37 -7.68 15.53
N LYS A 71 -21.27 -6.52 14.90
CA LYS A 71 -22.45 -5.76 14.51
C LYS A 71 -22.98 -6.24 13.15
N ASP A 72 -24.05 -7.04 13.19
CA ASP A 72 -24.64 -7.65 11.99
C ASP A 72 -25.80 -6.81 11.42
N GLN A 73 -26.35 -5.88 12.21
CA GLN A 73 -27.48 -5.04 11.80
C GLN A 73 -27.23 -3.56 12.12
N PRO A 74 -27.50 -2.64 11.18
CA PRO A 74 -27.27 -1.21 11.40
C PRO A 74 -28.18 -0.58 12.47
N ASN A 75 -29.40 -1.09 12.69
CA ASN A 75 -30.45 -0.46 13.50
C ASN A 75 -30.94 -1.34 14.68
N GLY A 76 -30.10 -2.24 15.18
CA GLY A 76 -30.44 -3.06 16.36
C GLY A 76 -30.02 -2.41 17.67
N ASP A 77 -30.57 -2.88 18.81
CA ASP A 77 -30.10 -2.54 20.16
C ASP A 77 -28.74 -3.25 20.42
N PHE A 78 -27.69 -2.76 19.77
CA PHE A 78 -26.37 -3.39 19.80
C PHE A 78 -25.72 -3.32 21.18
N VAL A 79 -26.08 -2.31 21.98
CA VAL A 79 -25.66 -2.18 23.38
C VAL A 79 -26.06 -3.41 24.20
N LYS A 80 -27.28 -3.94 23.99
CA LYS A 80 -27.71 -5.18 24.65
C LYS A 80 -26.90 -6.38 24.19
N VAL A 81 -26.57 -6.45 22.90
CA VAL A 81 -25.74 -7.54 22.35
C VAL A 81 -24.36 -7.54 22.99
N ILE A 82 -23.72 -6.36 23.13
CA ILE A 82 -22.44 -6.21 23.82
C ILE A 82 -22.54 -6.75 25.26
N LYS A 83 -23.50 -6.24 26.05
CA LYS A 83 -23.68 -6.65 27.45
C LYS A 83 -23.90 -8.17 27.58
N ALA A 84 -24.85 -8.74 26.82
CA ALA A 84 -25.15 -10.16 26.84
C ALA A 84 -23.94 -11.01 26.42
N THR A 85 -23.09 -10.56 25.55
CA THR A 85 -21.86 -11.26 25.14
C THR A 85 -20.87 -11.35 26.30
N PHE A 86 -20.65 -10.21 26.99
CA PHE A 86 -19.77 -10.20 28.18
C PHE A 86 -20.33 -11.01 29.35
N GLU A 87 -21.63 -10.96 29.63
CA GLU A 87 -22.30 -11.77 30.66
C GLU A 87 -22.06 -13.25 30.40
N LYS A 88 -22.34 -13.73 29.19
CA LYS A 88 -22.07 -15.12 28.78
C LYS A 88 -20.62 -15.53 28.94
N ALA A 89 -19.68 -14.58 28.59
CA ALA A 89 -18.26 -14.87 28.75
C ALA A 89 -17.86 -14.98 30.22
N ILE A 90 -18.39 -14.13 31.08
CA ILE A 90 -18.15 -14.15 32.53
C ILE A 90 -18.67 -15.48 33.15
N GLU A 91 -19.86 -15.90 32.77
CA GLU A 91 -20.47 -17.17 33.25
C GLU A 91 -19.68 -18.42 32.84
N ASN A 92 -18.92 -18.31 31.72
CA ASN A 92 -18.13 -19.39 31.15
C ASN A 92 -16.61 -19.17 31.30
N ALA A 93 -16.18 -18.39 32.28
CA ALA A 93 -14.77 -18.16 32.51
C ALA A 93 -14.00 -19.44 32.93
N PRO A 94 -12.77 -19.65 32.51
CA PRO A 94 -11.92 -18.77 31.71
C PRO A 94 -12.31 -18.72 30.22
N SER A 95 -12.56 -17.54 29.70
CA SER A 95 -13.14 -17.34 28.38
C SER A 95 -12.47 -16.18 27.60
N ILE A 96 -12.88 -16.00 26.34
CA ILE A 96 -12.48 -14.86 25.50
C ILE A 96 -13.75 -14.17 24.97
N VAL A 97 -13.75 -12.84 24.97
CA VAL A 97 -14.68 -12.03 24.19
C VAL A 97 -13.94 -11.53 22.96
N LEU A 98 -14.45 -11.87 21.76
CA LEU A 98 -13.96 -11.34 20.50
C LEU A 98 -14.87 -10.20 20.03
N LEU A 99 -14.36 -8.97 20.01
CA LEU A 99 -15.00 -7.80 19.43
C LEU A 99 -14.50 -7.65 17.99
N ASP A 100 -15.24 -8.23 17.05
CA ASP A 100 -14.81 -8.32 15.66
C ASP A 100 -15.29 -7.09 14.87
N ASP A 101 -14.37 -6.44 14.12
CA ASP A 101 -14.59 -5.17 13.43
C ASP A 101 -15.14 -4.07 14.38
N MET A 102 -14.49 -3.87 15.52
CA MET A 102 -14.98 -2.99 16.59
C MET A 102 -15.12 -1.51 16.14
N ASP A 103 -14.40 -1.08 15.13
CA ASP A 103 -14.54 0.25 14.52
C ASP A 103 -15.92 0.49 13.89
N LYS A 104 -16.67 -0.57 13.59
CA LYS A 104 -18.04 -0.51 13.06
C LYS A 104 -19.13 -0.50 14.13
N PHE A 105 -18.78 -0.56 15.40
CA PHE A 105 -19.77 -0.65 16.50
C PHE A 105 -20.60 0.61 16.61
N ALA A 106 -19.99 1.79 16.53
CA ALA A 106 -20.72 3.04 16.42
C ALA A 106 -21.29 3.23 15.01
N ASN A 107 -22.49 3.81 14.92
CA ASN A 107 -23.08 4.24 13.66
C ASN A 107 -22.54 5.63 13.31
N GLY A 108 -22.05 5.82 12.09
CA GLY A 108 -21.65 7.11 11.54
C GLY A 108 -20.18 7.17 11.14
N ASP A 109 -19.98 7.92 10.09
CA ASP A 109 -18.68 8.27 9.57
C ASP A 109 -17.99 9.19 10.60
N GLU A 110 -16.77 8.80 10.98
CA GLU A 110 -15.80 9.59 11.70
C GLU A 110 -16.14 10.08 13.15
N ARG A 111 -15.35 9.53 14.10
CA ARG A 111 -15.10 10.09 15.44
C ARG A 111 -16.31 10.39 16.31
N HIS A 112 -17.00 9.35 16.76
CA HIS A 112 -17.87 9.46 17.94
C HIS A 112 -17.24 8.72 19.14
N PRO A 113 -16.19 9.29 19.80
CA PRO A 113 -15.54 8.66 20.95
C PRO A 113 -16.48 8.45 22.12
N ASP A 114 -17.60 9.16 22.16
CA ASP A 114 -18.64 9.09 23.18
C ASP A 114 -19.87 8.27 22.74
N ALA A 115 -19.74 7.50 21.64
CA ALA A 115 -20.83 6.61 21.23
C ALA A 115 -21.15 5.60 22.32
N GLU A 116 -22.45 5.34 22.54
CA GLU A 116 -22.95 4.50 23.62
C GLU A 116 -22.37 3.09 23.57
N GLU A 117 -22.12 2.56 22.38
CA GLU A 117 -21.51 1.26 22.15
C GLU A 117 -20.08 1.20 22.73
N TYR A 118 -19.24 2.21 22.49
CA TYR A 118 -17.87 2.25 23.01
C TYR A 118 -17.84 2.46 24.53
N VAL A 119 -18.75 3.29 25.07
CA VAL A 119 -18.91 3.47 26.51
C VAL A 119 -19.32 2.15 27.15
N THR A 120 -20.26 1.42 26.51
CA THR A 120 -20.68 0.11 26.98
C THR A 120 -19.55 -0.92 26.94
N VAL A 121 -18.78 -0.98 25.86
CA VAL A 121 -17.59 -1.87 25.78
C VAL A 121 -16.62 -1.55 26.92
N GLN A 122 -16.35 -0.28 27.20
CA GLN A 122 -15.47 0.12 28.31
C GLN A 122 -15.99 -0.38 29.65
N SER A 123 -17.28 -0.15 29.94
CA SER A 123 -17.93 -0.60 31.19
C SER A 123 -17.84 -2.11 31.34
N CYS A 124 -18.17 -2.86 30.28
CA CYS A 124 -18.11 -4.32 30.28
C CYS A 124 -16.70 -4.86 30.49
N ILE A 125 -15.66 -4.23 29.89
CA ILE A 125 -14.27 -4.59 30.13
C ILE A 125 -13.89 -4.37 31.60
N ASP A 126 -14.31 -3.25 32.17
CA ASP A 126 -14.03 -2.93 33.57
C ASP A 126 -14.77 -3.87 34.54
N GLU A 127 -16.01 -4.29 34.24
CA GLU A 127 -16.78 -5.28 34.99
C GLU A 127 -16.21 -6.70 34.90
N ALA A 128 -15.61 -7.05 33.77
CA ALA A 128 -14.93 -8.33 33.56
C ALA A 128 -13.58 -8.44 34.27
N LYS A 129 -13.12 -7.35 34.89
CA LYS A 129 -11.86 -7.31 35.62
C LYS A 129 -11.81 -8.31 36.75
N GLY A 130 -10.79 -9.17 36.74
CA GLY A 130 -10.61 -10.23 37.75
C GLY A 130 -11.44 -11.49 37.53
N LYS A 131 -12.32 -11.54 36.52
CA LYS A 131 -13.20 -12.67 36.22
C LYS A 131 -12.66 -13.64 35.15
N GLU A 132 -11.35 -13.61 34.87
CA GLU A 132 -10.68 -14.47 33.88
C GLU A 132 -11.24 -14.42 32.44
N VAL A 133 -11.80 -13.30 32.08
CA VAL A 133 -12.22 -12.98 30.71
C VAL A 133 -11.10 -12.20 30.03
N PHE A 134 -10.65 -12.70 28.89
CA PHE A 134 -9.70 -11.99 28.01
C PHE A 134 -10.46 -11.31 26.86
N VAL A 135 -10.16 -10.06 26.58
CA VAL A 135 -10.83 -9.31 25.51
C VAL A 135 -9.92 -9.19 24.30
N LEU A 136 -10.36 -9.72 23.17
CA LEU A 136 -9.67 -9.63 21.89
C LEU A 136 -10.49 -8.76 20.93
N ALA A 137 -9.88 -7.76 20.31
CA ALA A 137 -10.55 -6.91 19.33
C ALA A 137 -9.82 -6.89 18.00
N THR A 138 -10.58 -6.79 16.89
CA THR A 138 -10.07 -6.46 15.57
C THR A 138 -10.61 -5.11 15.13
N VAL A 139 -9.77 -4.30 14.46
CA VAL A 139 -10.08 -2.93 14.05
C VAL A 139 -9.42 -2.63 12.72
N ASN A 140 -10.14 -1.99 11.80
CA ASN A 140 -9.54 -1.49 10.56
C ASN A 140 -9.00 -0.07 10.74
N ASN A 141 -9.76 0.79 11.43
CA ASN A 141 -9.39 2.18 11.64
C ASN A 141 -9.30 2.54 13.13
N MET A 142 -8.07 2.62 13.66
CA MET A 142 -7.82 3.03 15.05
C MET A 142 -8.35 4.42 15.41
N ARG A 143 -8.50 5.31 14.43
CA ARG A 143 -8.95 6.69 14.67
C ARG A 143 -10.42 6.77 15.07
N CYS A 144 -11.20 5.74 14.75
CA CYS A 144 -12.61 5.64 15.14
C CYS A 144 -12.78 5.31 16.62
N LEU A 145 -11.75 4.77 17.28
CA LEU A 145 -11.84 4.33 18.66
C LEU A 145 -11.49 5.45 19.66
N PRO A 146 -12.21 5.51 20.81
CA PRO A 146 -11.85 6.41 21.90
C PRO A 146 -10.50 6.02 22.51
N ARG A 147 -9.67 7.04 22.80
CA ARG A 147 -8.35 6.83 23.42
C ARG A 147 -8.42 6.09 24.76
N SER A 148 -9.54 6.16 25.45
CA SER A 148 -9.79 5.48 26.72
C SER A 148 -9.74 3.95 26.61
N LEU A 149 -10.02 3.35 25.45
CA LEU A 149 -9.89 1.92 25.20
C LEU A 149 -8.43 1.45 25.11
N HIS A 150 -7.51 2.30 24.68
CA HIS A 150 -6.09 1.98 24.51
C HIS A 150 -5.26 2.16 25.80
N ARG A 151 -5.91 2.35 26.95
CA ARG A 151 -5.22 2.51 28.23
C ARG A 151 -4.91 1.16 28.87
N ALA A 152 -3.84 1.14 29.67
CA ALA A 152 -3.48 -0.01 30.49
C ALA A 152 -4.70 -0.41 31.37
N GLY A 153 -4.94 -1.71 31.42
CA GLY A 153 -6.06 -2.30 32.13
C GLY A 153 -7.29 -2.61 31.26
N ARG A 154 -7.26 -2.24 29.96
CA ARG A 154 -8.25 -2.62 28.94
C ARG A 154 -7.57 -3.37 27.80
N PHE A 155 -7.08 -2.69 26.76
CA PHE A 155 -6.23 -3.31 25.75
C PHE A 155 -4.76 -3.06 26.12
N ASP A 156 -4.19 -3.97 26.92
CA ASP A 156 -2.79 -3.87 27.37
C ASP A 156 -1.80 -4.15 26.25
N ARG A 157 -2.25 -4.82 25.19
CA ARG A 157 -1.50 -5.11 23.99
C ARG A 157 -2.24 -4.58 22.77
N VAL A 158 -1.54 -3.78 21.98
CA VAL A 158 -2.03 -3.22 20.72
C VAL A 158 -1.01 -3.57 19.65
N ILE A 159 -1.41 -4.37 18.67
CA ILE A 159 -0.52 -4.89 17.62
C ILE A 159 -1.03 -4.41 16.27
N GLU A 160 -0.17 -3.73 15.54
CA GLU A 160 -0.39 -3.36 14.15
C GLU A 160 -0.10 -4.55 13.23
N ILE A 161 -1.04 -4.81 12.33
CA ILE A 161 -0.86 -5.79 11.26
C ILE A 161 -0.75 -4.98 9.97
N ASP A 162 0.48 -4.73 9.55
CA ASP A 162 0.76 -4.00 8.31
C ASP A 162 0.53 -4.90 7.08
N THR A 163 0.44 -4.29 5.91
CA THR A 163 0.39 -5.02 4.65
C THR A 163 1.67 -5.85 4.44
N PRO A 164 1.57 -7.04 3.84
CA PRO A 164 2.73 -7.91 3.67
C PRO A 164 3.76 -7.28 2.72
N ARG A 165 5.04 -7.36 3.09
CA ARG A 165 6.16 -6.83 2.31
C ARG A 165 7.30 -7.82 2.21
N GLY A 166 8.14 -7.66 1.20
CA GLY A 166 9.37 -8.41 1.02
C GLY A 166 9.17 -9.93 1.16
N LYS A 167 9.77 -10.55 2.16
CA LYS A 167 9.71 -12.01 2.38
C LYS A 167 8.29 -12.50 2.72
N ASP A 168 7.51 -11.70 3.44
CA ASP A 168 6.15 -12.07 3.82
C ASP A 168 5.23 -12.05 2.60
N ALA A 169 5.31 -11.03 1.72
CA ALA A 169 4.57 -10.99 0.47
C ALA A 169 4.92 -12.17 -0.44
N LEU A 170 6.21 -12.49 -0.60
CA LEU A 170 6.64 -13.65 -1.39
C LEU A 170 6.12 -14.97 -0.83
N ALA A 171 6.12 -15.15 0.49
CA ALA A 171 5.61 -16.36 1.13
C ALA A 171 4.09 -16.51 0.91
N ILE A 172 3.33 -15.41 0.97
CA ILE A 172 1.88 -15.38 0.76
C ILE A 172 1.57 -15.66 -0.72
N ILE A 173 2.29 -15.04 -1.66
CA ILE A 173 2.15 -15.32 -3.09
C ILE A 173 2.41 -16.81 -3.36
N ALA A 174 3.51 -17.36 -2.84
CA ALA A 174 3.83 -18.77 -2.99
C ALA A 174 2.75 -19.70 -2.41
N HIS A 175 2.13 -19.29 -1.28
CA HIS A 175 1.01 -20.03 -0.70
C HIS A 175 -0.21 -20.08 -1.64
N TYR A 176 -0.62 -18.95 -2.20
CA TYR A 176 -1.76 -18.89 -3.11
C TYR A 176 -1.50 -19.58 -4.45
N LEU A 177 -0.25 -19.65 -4.91
CA LEU A 177 0.15 -20.35 -6.13
C LEU A 177 0.24 -21.87 -5.96
N LYS A 178 0.40 -22.38 -4.75
CA LYS A 178 0.71 -23.80 -4.47
C LYS A 178 -0.21 -24.81 -5.18
N ASN A 179 -1.49 -24.48 -5.36
CA ASN A 179 -2.50 -25.36 -5.95
C ASN A 179 -2.93 -24.90 -7.36
N LYS A 180 -2.18 -24.00 -7.98
CA LYS A 180 -2.47 -23.47 -9.30
C LYS A 180 -1.47 -24.03 -10.33
N LYS A 181 -1.92 -24.27 -11.56
CA LYS A 181 -1.05 -24.63 -12.67
C LYS A 181 -0.39 -23.38 -13.23
N VAL A 182 0.84 -23.12 -12.83
CA VAL A 182 1.61 -21.93 -13.20
C VAL A 182 2.87 -22.37 -13.94
N VAL A 183 3.30 -21.61 -14.94
CA VAL A 183 4.59 -21.85 -15.59
C VAL A 183 5.75 -21.61 -14.63
N ASP A 184 6.86 -22.37 -14.79
CA ASP A 184 8.00 -22.32 -13.86
C ASP A 184 8.72 -20.96 -13.82
N ASN A 185 8.58 -20.13 -14.84
CA ASN A 185 9.28 -18.86 -15.00
C ASN A 185 8.47 -17.63 -14.59
N VAL A 186 7.36 -17.78 -13.83
CA VAL A 186 6.64 -16.61 -13.29
C VAL A 186 7.50 -15.88 -12.28
N ASP A 187 7.73 -14.60 -12.54
CA ASP A 187 8.49 -13.73 -11.64
C ASP A 187 7.65 -13.23 -10.48
N THR A 188 7.59 -14.04 -9.42
CA THR A 188 6.88 -13.67 -8.17
C THR A 188 7.45 -12.44 -7.47
N LYS A 189 8.73 -12.10 -7.72
CA LYS A 189 9.34 -10.89 -7.15
C LYS A 189 8.79 -9.64 -7.80
N THR A 190 8.61 -9.65 -9.12
CA THR A 190 7.95 -8.55 -9.85
C THR A 190 6.52 -8.37 -9.36
N ILE A 191 5.74 -9.47 -9.22
CA ILE A 191 4.38 -9.39 -8.66
C ILE A 191 4.40 -8.78 -7.25
N ALA A 192 5.29 -9.26 -6.36
CA ALA A 192 5.40 -8.74 -5.00
C ALA A 192 5.81 -7.25 -4.94
N ARG A 193 6.63 -6.79 -5.87
CA ARG A 193 7.03 -5.37 -5.96
C ARG A 193 5.88 -4.47 -6.43
N ILE A 194 5.14 -4.89 -7.47
CA ILE A 194 3.97 -4.14 -7.96
C ILE A 194 2.88 -4.10 -6.88
N MET A 195 2.73 -5.19 -6.13
CA MET A 195 1.74 -5.33 -5.05
C MET A 195 2.22 -4.80 -3.69
N ASP A 196 3.36 -4.08 -3.64
CA ASP A 196 3.87 -3.55 -2.36
C ASP A 196 2.87 -2.58 -1.72
N GLY A 197 2.60 -2.78 -0.44
CA GLY A 197 1.60 -2.02 0.29
C GLY A 197 0.15 -2.48 0.08
N ARG A 198 -0.09 -3.57 -0.67
CA ARG A 198 -1.41 -4.19 -0.84
C ARG A 198 -1.65 -5.27 0.21
N SER A 199 -2.92 -5.49 0.55
CA SER A 199 -3.34 -6.50 1.52
C SER A 199 -3.19 -7.94 1.01
N CYS A 200 -3.24 -8.92 1.92
CA CYS A 200 -3.25 -10.34 1.54
C CYS A 200 -4.45 -10.70 0.66
N ALA A 201 -5.60 -10.07 0.89
CA ALA A 201 -6.81 -10.31 0.10
C ALA A 201 -6.66 -9.78 -1.34
N GLU A 202 -6.01 -8.62 -1.52
CA GLU A 202 -5.72 -8.10 -2.86
C GLU A 202 -4.73 -9.00 -3.61
N LEU A 203 -3.69 -9.51 -2.93
CA LEU A 203 -2.77 -10.51 -3.50
C LEU A 203 -3.51 -11.77 -3.97
N GLU A 204 -4.42 -12.29 -3.15
CA GLU A 204 -5.27 -13.44 -3.49
C GLU A 204 -6.14 -13.14 -4.72
N THR A 205 -6.76 -11.96 -4.76
CA THR A 205 -7.60 -11.52 -5.87
C THR A 205 -6.82 -11.50 -7.17
N VAL A 206 -5.66 -10.84 -7.23
CA VAL A 206 -4.82 -10.77 -8.44
C VAL A 206 -4.41 -12.16 -8.91
N ILE A 207 -4.00 -13.04 -8.00
CA ILE A 207 -3.59 -14.41 -8.34
C ILE A 207 -4.78 -15.24 -8.86
N ASN A 208 -5.98 -14.98 -8.33
CA ASN A 208 -7.19 -15.64 -8.81
C ASN A 208 -7.63 -15.12 -10.18
N GLU A 209 -7.60 -13.80 -10.38
CA GLU A 209 -7.93 -13.16 -11.66
C GLU A 209 -7.00 -13.63 -12.78
N ALA A 210 -5.69 -13.73 -12.54
CA ALA A 210 -4.75 -14.31 -13.50
C ALA A 210 -5.15 -15.74 -13.92
N GLY A 211 -5.67 -16.53 -12.98
CA GLY A 211 -6.22 -17.86 -13.27
C GLY A 211 -7.50 -17.82 -14.09
N LEU A 212 -8.36 -16.81 -13.88
CA LEU A 212 -9.59 -16.65 -14.68
C LEU A 212 -9.26 -16.27 -16.12
N TYR A 213 -8.31 -15.37 -16.37
CA TYR A 213 -7.85 -15.03 -17.72
C TYR A 213 -7.28 -16.25 -18.43
N ALA A 214 -6.35 -17.00 -17.80
CA ALA A 214 -5.82 -18.23 -18.37
C ALA A 214 -6.93 -19.25 -18.69
N GLY A 215 -7.91 -19.39 -17.80
CA GLY A 215 -9.04 -20.29 -18.02
C GLY A 215 -9.95 -19.84 -19.18
N TYR A 216 -10.18 -18.54 -19.34
CA TYR A 216 -10.95 -17.97 -20.46
C TYR A 216 -10.25 -18.24 -21.80
N GLU A 217 -8.93 -18.07 -21.87
CA GLU A 217 -8.12 -18.35 -23.06
C GLU A 217 -7.89 -19.84 -23.31
N ARG A 218 -8.37 -20.74 -22.42
CA ARG A 218 -8.09 -22.19 -22.48
C ARG A 218 -6.61 -22.54 -22.42
N ALA A 219 -5.82 -21.69 -21.77
CA ALA A 219 -4.39 -21.94 -21.56
C ALA A 219 -4.18 -23.12 -20.60
N GLU A 220 -3.14 -23.91 -20.81
CA GLU A 220 -2.79 -25.03 -19.95
C GLU A 220 -2.18 -24.58 -18.61
N PHE A 221 -1.49 -23.42 -18.61
CA PHE A 221 -0.80 -22.86 -17.48
C PHE A 221 -1.07 -21.34 -17.37
N ILE A 222 -1.05 -20.83 -16.14
CA ILE A 222 -1.06 -19.40 -15.87
C ILE A 222 0.34 -18.86 -16.18
N THR A 223 0.43 -17.87 -17.06
CA THR A 223 1.68 -17.22 -17.48
C THR A 223 1.86 -15.86 -16.80
N MET A 224 3.04 -15.24 -16.97
CA MET A 224 3.27 -13.88 -16.48
C MET A 224 2.34 -12.84 -17.15
N ASP A 225 1.97 -13.05 -18.42
CA ASP A 225 1.06 -12.16 -19.15
C ASP A 225 -0.33 -12.13 -18.50
N HIS A 226 -0.86 -13.28 -18.07
CA HIS A 226 -2.13 -13.35 -17.32
C HIS A 226 -2.03 -12.59 -15.97
N PHE A 227 -0.88 -12.65 -15.28
CA PHE A 227 -0.66 -11.86 -14.06
C PHE A 227 -0.60 -10.36 -14.37
N MET A 228 0.07 -9.97 -15.45
CA MET A 228 0.14 -8.57 -15.85
C MET A 228 -1.25 -8.03 -16.21
N GLU A 229 -2.06 -8.79 -16.93
CA GLU A 229 -3.44 -8.40 -17.22
C GLU A 229 -4.28 -8.27 -15.95
N ALA A 230 -4.20 -9.23 -15.04
CA ALA A 230 -4.88 -9.16 -13.75
C ALA A 230 -4.46 -7.91 -12.96
N LEU A 231 -3.16 -7.60 -12.90
CA LEU A 231 -2.63 -6.40 -12.25
C LEU A 231 -3.18 -5.11 -12.90
N MET A 232 -3.18 -5.05 -14.24
CA MET A 232 -3.68 -3.88 -14.96
C MET A 232 -5.15 -3.60 -14.63
N ARG A 233 -5.99 -4.64 -14.53
CA ARG A 233 -7.42 -4.51 -14.23
C ARG A 233 -7.70 -4.22 -12.77
N THR A 234 -7.08 -4.97 -11.84
CA THR A 234 -7.44 -4.95 -10.42
C THR A 234 -6.68 -3.91 -9.60
N VAL A 235 -5.46 -3.58 -10.00
CA VAL A 235 -4.58 -2.66 -9.25
C VAL A 235 -4.53 -1.27 -9.88
N PHE A 236 -4.49 -1.23 -11.21
CA PHE A 236 -4.30 0.03 -11.94
C PHE A 236 -5.57 0.58 -12.61
N ASP A 237 -6.71 -0.08 -12.46
CA ASP A 237 -8.01 0.33 -13.02
C ASP A 237 -7.98 0.61 -14.53
N VAL A 238 -7.16 -0.15 -15.28
CA VAL A 238 -7.12 -0.03 -16.74
C VAL A 238 -8.34 -0.72 -17.32
N PRO A 239 -9.22 0.00 -18.08
CA PRO A 239 -10.44 -0.59 -18.64
C PRO A 239 -10.14 -1.68 -19.67
N ALA A 240 -11.02 -2.68 -19.80
CA ALA A 240 -10.94 -3.71 -20.84
C ALA A 240 -10.93 -3.11 -22.26
N ALA A 241 -11.73 -2.06 -22.48
CA ALA A 241 -11.85 -1.37 -23.75
C ALA A 241 -10.66 -0.45 -24.09
N SER A 242 -9.62 -0.36 -23.24
CA SER A 242 -8.43 0.44 -23.57
C SER A 242 -7.62 -0.14 -24.74
N ASP A 243 -7.83 -1.44 -25.03
CA ASP A 243 -7.20 -2.13 -26.16
C ASP A 243 -8.00 -1.95 -27.47
N GLU A 244 -9.30 -1.65 -27.35
CA GLU A 244 -10.21 -1.45 -28.49
C GLU A 244 -10.26 0.00 -29.01
N LEU A 245 -9.72 0.96 -28.27
CA LEU A 245 -9.64 2.37 -28.72
C LEU A 245 -8.56 2.63 -29.79
N GLU A 246 -7.96 1.58 -30.34
CA GLU A 246 -7.20 1.61 -31.58
C GLU A 246 -8.13 1.47 -32.82
N ASP A 247 -9.30 2.12 -32.83
CA ASP A 247 -9.97 2.38 -34.09
C ASP A 247 -9.14 3.40 -34.86
N GLU A 248 -8.16 2.85 -35.60
CA GLU A 248 -7.28 3.62 -36.51
C GLU A 248 -8.11 4.49 -37.47
N ASP A 249 -9.37 4.15 -37.70
CA ASP A 249 -10.25 4.78 -38.67
C ASP A 249 -10.92 6.08 -38.16
N PHE A 250 -11.18 6.23 -36.86
CA PHE A 250 -11.81 7.45 -36.35
C PHE A 250 -10.80 8.62 -36.23
N TYR A 251 -9.55 8.29 -35.89
CA TYR A 251 -8.49 9.31 -35.74
C TYR A 251 -7.57 9.44 -36.97
N SER A 252 -7.73 8.60 -37.99
CA SER A 252 -6.88 8.62 -39.19
C SER A 252 -7.02 9.89 -40.05
N SER A 253 -8.08 10.66 -39.83
CA SER A 253 -8.25 11.98 -40.48
C SER A 253 -7.52 13.14 -39.78
N LEU A 254 -7.01 12.92 -38.53
CA LEU A 254 -6.29 13.92 -37.76
C LEU A 254 -4.84 13.42 -37.55
N ASP A 255 -3.91 13.97 -38.30
CA ASP A 255 -2.47 13.68 -38.23
C ASP A 255 -1.87 13.86 -36.81
N ASP A 256 -2.64 14.43 -35.88
CA ASP A 256 -2.26 14.71 -34.51
C ASP A 256 -2.42 13.52 -33.54
N SER A 257 -3.27 12.51 -33.84
CA SER A 257 -3.51 11.39 -32.91
C SER A 257 -2.31 10.43 -32.80
N LYS A 258 -1.62 10.17 -33.92
CA LYS A 258 -0.36 9.39 -33.92
C LYS A 258 0.75 10.13 -33.16
N LYS A 259 0.77 11.47 -33.24
CA LYS A 259 1.66 12.31 -32.47
C LYS A 259 1.34 12.26 -30.97
N PHE A 260 0.05 12.26 -30.60
CA PHE A 260 -0.38 12.20 -29.20
C PHE A 260 -0.06 10.85 -28.55
N ALA A 261 -0.37 9.73 -29.19
CA ALA A 261 0.00 8.40 -28.71
C ALA A 261 1.53 8.24 -28.58
N SER A 262 2.29 8.81 -29.50
CA SER A 262 3.75 8.88 -29.42
C SER A 262 4.22 9.75 -28.25
N GLN A 263 3.57 10.88 -27.97
CA GLN A 263 3.92 11.75 -26.83
C GLN A 263 3.75 11.03 -25.49
N ILE A 264 2.66 10.28 -25.28
CA ILE A 264 2.43 9.48 -24.06
C ILE A 264 3.58 8.49 -23.84
N VAL A 265 3.99 7.78 -24.89
CA VAL A 265 5.06 6.80 -24.83
C VAL A 265 6.38 7.45 -24.40
N TYR A 266 6.73 8.61 -24.99
CA TYR A 266 7.95 9.33 -24.64
C TYR A 266 7.87 9.98 -23.25
N HIS A 267 6.70 10.46 -22.84
CA HIS A 267 6.47 10.97 -21.50
C HIS A 267 6.74 9.90 -20.43
N GLU A 268 6.11 8.73 -20.53
CA GLU A 268 6.31 7.64 -19.58
C GLU A 268 7.74 7.06 -19.64
N ALA A 269 8.34 6.99 -20.83
CA ALA A 269 9.74 6.62 -20.96
C ALA A 269 10.66 7.60 -20.22
N GLY A 270 10.34 8.89 -20.21
CA GLY A 270 11.08 9.91 -19.48
C GLY A 270 11.06 9.68 -17.98
N HIS A 271 9.89 9.41 -17.42
CA HIS A 271 9.75 9.03 -16.01
C HIS A 271 10.59 7.81 -15.66
N ALA A 272 10.50 6.76 -16.47
CA ALA A 272 11.23 5.51 -16.25
C ALA A 272 12.75 5.71 -16.28
N VAL A 273 13.26 6.38 -17.30
CA VAL A 273 14.70 6.59 -17.50
C VAL A 273 15.30 7.44 -16.38
N VAL A 274 14.68 8.58 -16.07
CA VAL A 274 15.18 9.46 -15.01
C VAL A 274 15.20 8.71 -13.67
N SER A 275 14.13 7.98 -13.34
CA SER A 275 14.06 7.23 -12.09
C SER A 275 15.06 6.08 -12.04
N GLU A 276 15.24 5.33 -13.12
CA GLU A 276 16.19 4.20 -13.18
C GLU A 276 17.66 4.63 -13.18
N VAL A 277 17.98 5.80 -13.66
CA VAL A 277 19.34 6.35 -13.58
C VAL A 277 19.65 6.82 -12.18
N LEU A 278 18.73 7.48 -11.50
CA LEU A 278 18.90 7.99 -10.14
C LEU A 278 18.77 6.90 -9.07
N CYS A 279 17.77 6.04 -9.19
CA CYS A 279 17.47 4.96 -8.26
C CYS A 279 17.30 3.66 -9.05
N PRO A 280 18.38 2.92 -9.30
CA PRO A 280 18.32 1.64 -10.01
C PRO A 280 17.31 0.66 -9.39
N GLU A 281 16.56 -0.03 -10.24
CA GLU A 281 15.51 -0.99 -9.86
C GLU A 281 14.31 -0.37 -9.13
N SER A 282 14.12 0.95 -9.21
CA SER A 282 13.00 1.62 -8.56
C SER A 282 11.71 1.57 -9.37
N VAL A 283 11.78 1.41 -10.69
CA VAL A 283 10.61 1.32 -11.56
C VAL A 283 10.10 -0.13 -11.60
N THR A 284 8.83 -0.31 -11.24
CA THR A 284 8.18 -1.64 -11.23
C THR A 284 7.48 -1.92 -12.54
N LEU A 285 6.90 -0.88 -13.16
CA LEU A 285 6.07 -0.97 -14.34
C LEU A 285 6.02 0.37 -15.07
N VAL A 286 5.99 0.31 -16.41
CA VAL A 286 5.69 1.46 -17.28
C VAL A 286 4.58 1.08 -18.25
N SER A 287 3.53 1.86 -18.33
CA SER A 287 2.36 1.57 -19.17
C SER A 287 1.98 2.79 -20.01
N ALA A 288 1.71 2.55 -21.28
CA ALA A 288 1.08 3.50 -22.20
C ALA A 288 -0.44 3.32 -22.30
N HIS A 289 -1.04 2.43 -21.49
CA HIS A 289 -2.49 2.23 -21.45
C HIS A 289 -3.20 3.37 -20.74
N ASN A 290 -4.35 3.75 -21.29
CA ASN A 290 -5.18 4.80 -20.72
C ASN A 290 -5.96 4.30 -19.49
N ARG A 291 -5.92 5.05 -18.39
CA ARG A 291 -6.73 4.81 -17.18
C ARG A 291 -8.09 5.50 -17.28
N GLY A 292 -9.01 4.99 -18.09
CA GLY A 292 -10.40 5.45 -18.11
C GLY A 292 -10.59 6.96 -18.27
N GLY A 293 -9.87 7.62 -19.18
CA GLY A 293 -9.96 9.05 -19.47
C GLY A 293 -9.27 9.99 -18.47
N ARG A 294 -8.53 9.46 -17.50
CA ARG A 294 -7.84 10.27 -16.47
C ARG A 294 -6.35 10.50 -16.71
N SER A 295 -5.68 9.61 -17.44
CA SER A 295 -4.27 9.76 -17.84
C SER A 295 -3.98 8.88 -19.03
N GLY A 296 -3.13 9.35 -19.95
CA GLY A 296 -2.73 8.62 -21.13
C GLY A 296 -1.61 7.58 -20.92
N GLY A 297 -1.20 7.31 -19.72
CA GLY A 297 -0.15 6.39 -19.36
C GLY A 297 0.17 6.48 -17.86
N PHE A 298 1.11 5.67 -17.39
CA PHE A 298 1.64 5.79 -16.03
C PHE A 298 2.92 4.99 -15.84
N THR A 299 3.73 5.47 -14.91
CA THR A 299 4.91 4.77 -14.41
C THR A 299 4.71 4.45 -12.93
N ASP A 300 4.83 3.17 -12.56
CA ASP A 300 4.73 2.70 -11.19
C ASP A 300 6.10 2.47 -10.57
N TYR A 301 6.19 2.65 -9.26
CA TYR A 301 7.47 2.64 -8.54
C TYR A 301 7.39 1.83 -7.26
N TYR A 302 8.42 1.05 -7.02
CA TYR A 302 8.64 0.44 -5.71
C TYR A 302 8.87 1.53 -4.65
N ASN A 303 8.07 1.49 -3.59
CA ASN A 303 8.11 2.49 -2.52
C ASN A 303 8.60 1.86 -1.22
N ASP A 304 9.91 1.84 -1.01
CA ASP A 304 10.47 1.43 0.29
C ASP A 304 10.18 2.50 1.33
N LYS A 305 9.11 2.29 2.11
CA LYS A 305 8.70 3.21 3.19
C LYS A 305 9.59 3.15 4.43
N THR A 306 10.52 2.19 4.50
CA THR A 306 11.33 1.97 5.71
C THR A 306 12.38 3.06 5.93
N HIS A 307 12.87 3.67 4.84
CA HIS A 307 13.82 4.77 4.87
C HIS A 307 13.52 5.76 3.76
N SER A 308 13.48 7.04 4.09
CA SER A 308 13.33 8.13 3.12
C SER A 308 14.55 9.05 3.16
N PRO A 309 15.74 8.60 2.70
CA PRO A 309 16.90 9.47 2.65
C PRO A 309 16.65 10.64 1.71
N LEU A 310 17.29 11.77 1.99
CA LEU A 310 17.13 13.00 1.21
C LEU A 310 17.36 12.76 -0.30
N TYR A 311 18.36 11.96 -0.64
CA TYR A 311 18.66 11.59 -2.03
C TYR A 311 17.45 10.93 -2.71
N TRP A 312 16.81 9.98 -2.04
CA TRP A 312 15.64 9.27 -2.56
C TRP A 312 14.46 10.24 -2.80
N ASN A 313 14.19 11.14 -1.84
CA ASN A 313 13.14 12.15 -2.00
C ASN A 313 13.41 13.09 -3.19
N LYS A 314 14.65 13.55 -3.34
CA LYS A 314 15.06 14.36 -4.50
C LYS A 314 14.93 13.58 -5.81
N SER A 315 15.35 12.31 -5.84
CA SER A 315 15.21 11.45 -7.01
C SER A 315 13.77 11.29 -7.46
N ARG A 316 12.82 11.19 -6.50
CA ARG A 316 11.38 11.12 -6.79
C ARG A 316 10.84 12.41 -7.38
N ILE A 317 11.36 13.58 -6.98
CA ILE A 317 10.97 14.87 -7.57
C ILE A 317 11.49 14.96 -8.99
N VAL A 318 12.77 14.66 -9.22
CA VAL A 318 13.38 14.69 -10.56
C VAL A 318 12.71 13.66 -11.48
N GLY A 319 12.38 12.46 -10.95
CA GLY A 319 11.64 11.44 -11.67
C GLY A 319 10.25 11.90 -12.11
N ALA A 320 9.51 12.61 -11.24
CA ALA A 320 8.22 13.19 -11.59
C ALA A 320 8.32 14.22 -12.73
N LEU A 321 9.41 14.95 -12.82
CA LEU A 321 9.65 15.91 -13.90
C LEU A 321 10.18 15.26 -15.19
N GLY A 322 10.46 13.96 -15.16
CA GLY A 322 11.04 13.19 -16.26
C GLY A 322 10.18 13.18 -17.52
N GLY A 323 8.86 13.05 -17.37
CA GLY A 323 7.92 13.04 -18.50
C GLY A 323 7.94 14.34 -19.29
N ILE A 324 7.79 15.48 -18.60
CA ILE A 324 7.81 16.82 -19.22
C ILE A 324 9.16 17.09 -19.86
N ALA A 325 10.25 16.75 -19.19
CA ALA A 325 11.60 16.92 -19.70
C ALA A 325 11.84 16.07 -20.97
N ALA A 326 11.26 14.88 -21.04
CA ALA A 326 11.35 13.98 -22.19
C ALA A 326 10.64 14.55 -23.43
N ILE A 327 9.45 15.10 -23.24
CA ILE A 327 8.67 15.70 -24.33
C ILE A 327 9.40 16.95 -24.87
N GLU A 328 9.92 17.80 -24.00
CA GLU A 328 10.71 18.95 -24.45
C GLU A 328 11.99 18.51 -25.19
N GLN A 329 12.69 17.49 -24.68
CA GLN A 329 13.90 16.97 -25.32
C GLN A 329 13.62 16.34 -26.70
N LYS A 330 12.47 15.65 -26.85
CA LYS A 330 12.12 14.92 -28.08
C LYS A 330 11.50 15.83 -29.14
N TYR A 331 10.59 16.72 -28.74
CA TYR A 331 9.75 17.48 -29.64
C TYR A 331 10.05 19.00 -29.62
N GLY A 332 10.83 19.48 -28.66
CA GLY A 332 11.11 20.92 -28.50
C GLY A 332 9.91 21.74 -28.01
N ILE A 333 8.89 21.08 -27.44
CA ILE A 333 7.65 21.71 -26.93
C ILE A 333 7.49 21.41 -25.43
N PHE A 334 6.86 22.33 -24.71
CA PHE A 334 6.50 22.08 -23.31
C PHE A 334 5.24 21.20 -23.23
N ASP A 335 5.29 20.16 -22.41
CA ASP A 335 4.16 19.24 -22.23
C ASP A 335 3.16 19.81 -21.21
N VAL A 336 1.98 20.23 -21.68
CA VAL A 336 0.89 20.70 -20.83
C VAL A 336 0.10 19.55 -20.18
N GLY A 337 0.27 18.31 -20.66
CA GLY A 337 -0.36 17.12 -20.08
C GLY A 337 0.26 16.69 -18.75
N GLY A 338 1.47 17.20 -18.43
CA GLY A 338 2.21 16.90 -17.20
C GLY A 338 1.81 17.74 -15.97
N GLU A 339 0.61 18.35 -15.91
CA GLU A 339 0.16 19.18 -14.79
C GLU A 339 0.28 18.44 -13.44
N ARG A 340 -0.15 17.17 -13.37
CA ARG A 340 -0.08 16.37 -12.15
C ARG A 340 1.35 16.07 -11.69
N ASP A 341 2.27 15.95 -12.63
CA ASP A 341 3.69 15.71 -12.33
C ASP A 341 4.33 16.98 -11.78
N LEU A 342 3.94 18.14 -12.30
CA LEU A 342 4.31 19.43 -11.74
C LEU A 342 3.78 19.59 -10.32
N ASP A 343 2.50 19.37 -10.09
CA ASP A 343 1.89 19.45 -8.77
C ASP A 343 2.62 18.54 -7.78
N GLN A 344 2.89 17.30 -8.17
CA GLN A 344 3.62 16.34 -7.34
C GLN A 344 5.06 16.81 -7.05
N ALA A 345 5.74 17.39 -8.03
CA ALA A 345 7.09 17.94 -7.86
C ALA A 345 7.09 19.14 -6.90
N PHE A 346 6.14 20.06 -7.07
CA PHE A 346 6.00 21.24 -6.22
C PHE A 346 5.65 20.84 -4.77
N ASP A 347 4.67 19.97 -4.55
CA ASP A 347 4.25 19.52 -3.21
C ASP A 347 5.38 18.83 -2.46
N ARG A 348 6.12 17.92 -3.12
CA ARG A 348 7.27 17.23 -2.52
C ARG A 348 8.41 18.21 -2.22
N THR A 349 8.69 19.15 -3.12
CA THR A 349 9.72 20.17 -2.91
C THR A 349 9.35 21.10 -1.77
N LYS A 350 8.09 21.54 -1.70
CA LYS A 350 7.56 22.32 -0.58
C LYS A 350 7.74 21.60 0.75
N ASN A 351 7.41 20.30 0.81
CA ASN A 351 7.63 19.50 2.00
C ASN A 351 9.11 19.46 2.42
N LEU A 352 10.03 19.27 1.48
CA LEU A 352 11.47 19.26 1.77
C LEU A 352 11.97 20.62 2.27
N ILE A 353 11.52 21.73 1.70
CA ILE A 353 11.97 23.07 2.07
C ILE A 353 11.32 23.54 3.36
N VAL A 354 10.00 23.47 3.46
CA VAL A 354 9.23 24.08 4.55
C VAL A 354 9.20 23.18 5.79
N ASN A 355 8.95 21.88 5.61
CA ASN A 355 8.74 20.98 6.74
C ASN A 355 10.03 20.29 7.20
N THR A 356 10.94 19.95 6.28
CA THR A 356 12.21 19.30 6.65
C THR A 356 13.42 20.24 6.63
N CYS A 357 13.24 21.50 6.27
CA CYS A 357 14.24 22.59 6.37
C CYS A 357 15.55 22.34 5.62
N ILE A 358 15.54 21.64 4.47
CA ILE A 358 16.75 21.33 3.72
C ILE A 358 17.50 22.57 3.20
N SER A 359 16.80 23.70 3.06
CA SER A 359 17.36 25.00 2.61
C SER A 359 17.62 25.97 3.76
N GLY A 360 17.56 25.50 5.00
CA GLY A 360 17.71 26.30 6.22
C GLY A 360 16.41 26.50 6.99
N PHE A 361 16.52 26.89 8.26
CA PHE A 361 15.38 26.95 9.18
C PHE A 361 14.51 28.20 9.01
N HIS A 362 14.97 29.21 8.28
CA HIS A 362 14.26 30.50 8.12
C HIS A 362 12.97 30.40 7.31
N LEU A 363 12.79 29.30 6.55
CA LEU A 363 11.56 29.05 5.78
C LEU A 363 10.59 28.11 6.52
N HIS A 364 10.92 27.66 7.72
CA HIS A 364 10.07 26.73 8.47
C HIS A 364 8.87 27.43 9.09
N CYS A 365 7.68 26.83 8.95
CA CYS A 365 6.48 27.22 9.67
C CYS A 365 6.35 26.37 10.95
N ASN A 366 6.27 27.02 12.11
CA ASN A 366 6.18 26.36 13.41
C ASN A 366 4.74 26.31 13.99
N GLY A 367 3.72 26.38 13.13
CA GLY A 367 2.32 26.29 13.51
C GLY A 367 1.65 27.63 13.87
N TYR A 368 2.37 28.76 13.80
CA TYR A 368 1.77 30.09 13.79
C TYR A 368 1.36 30.46 12.36
N GLU A 369 0.38 31.38 12.19
CA GLU A 369 -0.01 31.83 10.86
C GLU A 369 1.20 32.41 10.13
N ASP A 370 1.49 31.86 8.93
CA ASP A 370 2.53 32.37 8.07
C ASP A 370 2.23 33.80 7.66
N THR A 371 3.21 34.67 7.80
CA THR A 371 3.11 36.03 7.21
C THR A 371 3.11 35.93 5.70
N GLU A 372 2.48 36.87 4.98
CA GLU A 372 2.50 36.92 3.53
C GLU A 372 3.93 36.98 2.99
N SER A 373 4.83 37.67 3.68
CA SER A 373 6.25 37.73 3.33
C SER A 373 6.90 36.34 3.37
N LEU A 374 6.67 35.56 4.43
CA LEU A 374 7.24 34.21 4.55
C LEU A 374 6.68 33.27 3.48
N LYS A 375 5.38 33.32 3.20
CA LYS A 375 4.76 32.54 2.12
C LYS A 375 5.39 32.85 0.76
N SER A 376 5.59 34.15 0.46
CA SER A 376 6.23 34.56 -0.79
C SER A 376 7.69 34.07 -0.90
N GLU A 377 8.45 34.07 0.21
CA GLU A 377 9.80 33.54 0.23
C GLU A 377 9.82 32.01 0.04
N GLN A 378 8.91 31.30 0.68
CA GLN A 378 8.73 29.85 0.52
C GLN A 378 8.40 29.50 -0.93
N GLU A 379 7.44 30.16 -1.54
CA GLU A 379 7.04 29.96 -2.96
C GLU A 379 8.20 30.19 -3.92
N LYS A 380 8.96 31.26 -3.74
CA LYS A 380 10.17 31.55 -4.56
C LYS A 380 11.23 30.48 -4.40
N ALA A 381 11.48 30.02 -3.16
CA ALA A 381 12.47 28.99 -2.90
C ALA A 381 12.04 27.64 -3.51
N VAL A 382 10.76 27.29 -3.41
CA VAL A 382 10.20 26.07 -4.02
C VAL A 382 10.33 26.13 -5.53
N ALA A 383 9.90 27.21 -6.18
CA ALA A 383 9.96 27.35 -7.62
C ALA A 383 11.41 27.28 -8.14
N ALA A 384 12.35 27.94 -7.45
CA ALA A 384 13.77 27.91 -7.82
C ALA A 384 14.38 26.50 -7.70
N GLU A 385 13.96 25.70 -6.71
CA GLU A 385 14.48 24.35 -6.52
C GLU A 385 13.84 23.37 -7.53
N VAL A 386 12.54 23.51 -7.82
CA VAL A 386 11.85 22.73 -8.88
C VAL A 386 12.51 22.96 -10.23
N GLU A 387 12.85 24.22 -10.58
CA GLU A 387 13.56 24.55 -11.80
C GLU A 387 14.93 23.84 -11.89
N LYS A 388 15.68 23.75 -10.78
CA LYS A 388 16.94 23.00 -10.75
C LYS A 388 16.71 21.50 -10.99
N PHE A 389 15.69 20.92 -10.37
CA PHE A 389 15.32 19.52 -10.56
C PHE A 389 14.89 19.25 -12.00
N TYR A 390 14.15 20.17 -12.61
CA TYR A 390 13.76 20.08 -14.01
C TYR A 390 14.97 20.05 -14.95
N ARG A 391 15.92 20.98 -14.77
CA ARG A 391 17.19 20.97 -15.53
C ARG A 391 17.95 19.68 -15.34
N LYS A 392 17.91 19.11 -14.12
CA LYS A 392 18.56 17.83 -13.82
C LYS A 392 17.88 16.66 -14.57
N ALA A 393 16.55 16.65 -14.67
CA ALA A 393 15.82 15.66 -15.46
C ALA A 393 16.21 15.74 -16.95
N LYS A 394 16.29 16.93 -17.51
CA LYS A 394 16.77 17.15 -18.90
C LYS A 394 18.20 16.66 -19.12
N GLU A 395 19.11 16.97 -18.20
CA GLU A 395 20.50 16.48 -18.22
C GLU A 395 20.57 14.97 -18.26
N ILE A 396 19.79 14.29 -17.37
CA ILE A 396 19.75 12.82 -17.29
C ILE A 396 19.28 12.21 -18.61
N ILE A 397 18.20 12.71 -19.19
CA ILE A 397 17.65 12.20 -20.46
C ILE A 397 18.66 12.42 -21.58
N SER A 398 19.26 13.60 -21.67
CA SER A 398 20.25 13.93 -22.69
C SER A 398 21.48 13.00 -22.63
N LEU A 399 22.02 12.77 -21.45
CA LEU A 399 23.19 11.89 -21.24
C LEU A 399 22.88 10.41 -21.45
N ASN A 400 21.62 10.01 -21.30
CA ASN A 400 21.15 8.61 -21.42
C ASN A 400 20.15 8.45 -22.59
N PHE A 401 20.33 9.20 -23.66
CA PHE A 401 19.37 9.28 -24.77
C PHE A 401 19.16 7.92 -25.47
N GLU A 402 20.19 7.08 -25.59
CA GLU A 402 20.05 5.73 -26.14
C GLU A 402 19.12 4.86 -25.32
N PHE A 403 19.24 4.91 -23.99
CA PHE A 403 18.37 4.17 -23.08
C PHE A 403 16.93 4.69 -23.18
N PHE A 404 16.74 6.01 -23.24
CA PHE A 404 15.45 6.65 -23.41
C PHE A 404 14.73 6.22 -24.69
N GLU A 405 15.40 6.26 -25.84
CA GLU A 405 14.82 5.84 -27.12
C GLU A 405 14.48 4.34 -27.12
N LYS A 406 15.32 3.48 -26.56
CA LYS A 406 15.04 2.04 -26.47
C LYS A 406 13.83 1.72 -25.59
N ILE A 407 13.68 2.42 -24.46
CA ILE A 407 12.47 2.28 -23.60
C ILE A 407 11.24 2.75 -24.37
N ALA A 408 11.28 3.92 -25.02
CA ALA A 408 10.15 4.46 -25.78
C ALA A 408 9.74 3.50 -26.92
N VAL A 409 10.71 2.98 -27.70
CA VAL A 409 10.43 2.02 -28.77
C VAL A 409 9.84 0.71 -28.23
N ALA A 410 10.37 0.21 -27.13
CA ALA A 410 9.82 -1.01 -26.51
C ALA A 410 8.39 -0.79 -25.98
N LEU A 411 8.15 0.36 -25.34
CA LEU A 411 6.84 0.75 -24.80
C LEU A 411 5.81 0.97 -25.91
N SER A 412 6.21 1.58 -27.02
CA SER A 412 5.34 1.75 -28.21
C SER A 412 4.83 0.40 -28.75
N LYS A 413 5.71 -0.62 -28.75
CA LYS A 413 5.38 -1.94 -29.26
C LYS A 413 4.56 -2.79 -28.30
N LYS A 414 4.94 -2.80 -26.99
CA LYS A 414 4.35 -3.67 -25.98
C LYS A 414 3.22 -3.02 -25.19
N LYS A 415 3.09 -1.69 -25.25
CA LYS A 415 2.19 -0.86 -24.42
C LYS A 415 2.44 -0.98 -22.91
N LEU A 416 3.17 -1.99 -22.46
CA LEU A 416 3.46 -2.32 -21.08
C LEU A 416 4.89 -2.89 -20.96
N LEU A 417 5.69 -2.34 -20.05
CA LEU A 417 7.03 -2.85 -19.72
C LEU A 417 7.11 -3.14 -18.22
N SER A 418 7.52 -4.36 -17.89
CA SER A 418 7.82 -4.77 -16.52
C SER A 418 9.22 -4.31 -16.09
N ALA A 419 9.52 -4.38 -14.79
CA ALA A 419 10.86 -4.17 -14.25
C ALA A 419 11.92 -5.03 -14.98
N VAL A 420 11.58 -6.27 -15.31
CA VAL A 420 12.49 -7.19 -16.02
C VAL A 420 12.80 -6.68 -17.43
N ASP A 421 11.78 -6.22 -18.17
CA ASP A 421 11.98 -5.64 -19.50
C ASP A 421 12.88 -4.40 -19.43
N ILE A 422 12.64 -3.53 -18.45
CA ILE A 422 13.41 -2.30 -18.24
C ILE A 422 14.88 -2.61 -17.93
N GLN A 423 15.13 -3.56 -17.01
CA GLN A 423 16.50 -3.95 -16.65
C GLN A 423 17.22 -4.62 -17.82
N LYS A 424 16.52 -5.43 -18.64
CA LYS A 424 17.07 -6.01 -19.86
C LYS A 424 17.52 -4.90 -20.82
N ILE A 425 16.65 -3.95 -21.15
CA ILE A 425 16.98 -2.83 -22.04
C ILE A 425 18.15 -2.03 -21.46
N LYS A 426 18.13 -1.74 -20.16
CA LYS A 426 19.20 -1.01 -19.46
C LYS A 426 20.55 -1.71 -19.57
N SER A 427 20.59 -3.03 -19.48
CA SER A 427 21.83 -3.83 -19.60
C SER A 427 22.46 -3.76 -21.00
N GLU A 428 21.68 -3.38 -22.02
CA GLU A 428 22.12 -3.21 -23.40
C GLU A 428 22.58 -1.78 -23.73
N CYS A 429 22.54 -0.89 -22.74
CA CYS A 429 22.88 0.53 -22.90
C CYS A 429 24.05 0.93 -21.99
N LYS A 430 24.83 1.91 -22.45
CA LYS A 430 25.81 2.56 -21.58
C LYS A 430 25.10 3.64 -20.74
N ILE A 431 24.91 3.34 -19.45
CA ILE A 431 24.28 4.28 -18.52
C ILE A 431 25.31 5.27 -17.97
N VAL A 432 25.01 6.56 -18.08
CA VAL A 432 25.81 7.64 -17.50
C VAL A 432 25.15 8.03 -16.16
N PRO A 433 25.78 7.75 -15.02
CA PRO A 433 25.24 8.13 -13.72
C PRO A 433 25.28 9.65 -13.55
N VAL A 434 24.26 10.20 -12.88
CA VAL A 434 24.15 11.62 -12.56
C VAL A 434 23.90 11.78 -11.07
N ALA A 435 24.62 12.67 -10.40
CA ALA A 435 24.43 12.99 -8.99
C ALA A 435 23.39 14.12 -8.80
N LEU A 436 22.64 14.07 -7.67
CA LEU A 436 21.66 15.10 -7.27
C LEU A 436 22.24 16.06 -6.24
#